data_fafb23764c0cbd65b99d1c84880ddc7d
#
_entry.id   fafb23764c0cbd65b99d1c84880ddc7d
#
_cell.length_a   1.000
_cell.length_b   1.000
_cell.length_c   1.000
_cell.angle_alpha   90.00
_cell.angle_beta   90.00
_cell.angle_gamma   90.00
#
_symmetry.space_group_name_H-M   'P 1'
#
loop_
_entity.id
_entity.type
_entity.pdbx_description
1 polymer ?
#
loop_
_entity_poly.entity_id
_entity_poly.type
_entity_poly.pdbx_seq_one_letter_code
_entity_poly.pdbx_strand_id
1 'polypeptide(L)'
;MFSIGILGFLVWSHHMFSVGMDGLNIININLSYHHCHEVLNIIESAIISIKSTSAIPLAYILIANILPVKPDLLKVYSNDEIRQILFGSGLGDGNFEMPPRGKNARFNFSQSIKFQGYFLELYSIFTQASFFSLMNNFRTYAYLDKRTGKIYTTLSFKTLALPIFTEIYNIFYINNVKIVPLDLSLLTPLALAHWIMQDGGKSSGGLILATDSFNHLDTQRLANYLANTYGLKVTTPKSTKGDLRIYISATSMTQLRSLVLVHIHSSMIYKLGL
;
A
#
# COMPACT_ATOMS: atom_id res chain seq x y z
N MET A 1 -8.54 38.14 7.53
CA MET A 1 -7.20 38.15 8.09
C MET A 1 -7.17 37.13 9.23
N PHE A 2 -6.87 35.88 8.91
CA PHE A 2 -6.78 34.82 9.93
C PHE A 2 -5.31 34.41 10.06
N SER A 3 -4.69 34.79 11.17
CA SER A 3 -3.37 34.34 11.55
C SER A 3 -3.51 32.91 12.13
N ILE A 4 -2.92 31.93 11.45
CA ILE A 4 -2.79 30.57 12.01
C ILE A 4 -1.34 30.43 12.42
N GLY A 5 -1.06 30.78 13.68
CA GLY A 5 0.21 30.49 14.31
C GLY A 5 0.20 29.06 14.82
N ILE A 6 0.99 28.17 14.23
CA ILE A 6 1.30 26.88 14.81
C ILE A 6 2.63 27.02 15.52
N LEU A 7 2.59 27.23 16.84
CA LEU A 7 3.76 27.14 17.70
C LEU A 7 3.86 25.69 18.20
N GLY A 8 4.75 24.92 17.61
CA GLY A 8 5.17 23.64 18.14
C GLY A 8 6.50 23.80 18.88
N PHE A 9 6.52 23.64 20.20
CA PHE A 9 7.75 23.55 20.95
C PHE A 9 8.11 22.07 21.15
N LEU A 10 9.25 21.69 20.61
CA LEU A 10 9.87 20.39 20.90
C LEU A 10 11.13 20.63 21.70
N VAL A 11 11.11 20.21 22.96
CA VAL A 11 12.31 20.18 23.81
C VAL A 11 12.94 18.81 23.72
N TRP A 12 14.07 18.71 23.05
CA TRP A 12 14.92 17.53 23.08
C TRP A 12 16.30 17.88 23.60
N SER A 13 16.77 17.14 24.60
CA SER A 13 18.02 17.22 25.33
C SER A 13 19.13 18.10 24.70
N HIS A 14 19.03 19.42 24.81
CA HIS A 14 20.00 20.46 24.44
C HIS A 14 19.75 21.31 23.18
N HIS A 15 18.65 21.09 22.40
CA HIS A 15 18.34 21.97 21.26
C HIS A 15 16.85 22.29 21.22
N MET A 16 16.50 23.57 21.20
CA MET A 16 15.14 24.08 21.01
C MET A 16 14.89 24.34 19.54
N PHE A 17 13.74 23.87 19.02
CA PHE A 17 13.29 24.17 17.65
C PHE A 17 11.97 24.94 17.71
N SER A 18 11.88 25.98 16.91
CA SER A 18 10.63 26.72 16.69
C SER A 18 10.30 26.72 15.19
N VAL A 19 9.10 26.26 14.84
CA VAL A 19 8.57 26.37 13.48
C VAL A 19 7.49 27.43 13.46
N GLY A 20 7.77 28.59 12.89
CA GLY A 20 6.82 29.68 12.72
C GLY A 20 6.48 29.86 11.25
N MET A 21 5.20 29.99 10.94
CA MET A 21 4.72 30.33 9.60
C MET A 21 4.24 31.79 9.57
N ASP A 22 5.17 32.72 9.73
CA ASP A 22 4.97 34.12 9.35
C ASP A 22 6.21 34.57 8.58
N GLY A 23 6.02 34.70 7.26
CA GLY A 23 6.89 35.43 6.34
C GLY A 23 8.41 35.25 6.48
N LEU A 24 9.01 34.41 5.63
CA LEU A 24 10.43 34.44 5.23
C LEU A 24 11.49 34.40 6.34
N ASN A 25 11.43 33.43 7.24
CA ASN A 25 12.60 33.09 8.07
C ASN A 25 13.07 31.68 7.72
N ILE A 26 14.24 31.60 7.08
CA ILE A 26 14.94 30.34 6.81
C ILE A 26 15.52 29.82 8.12
N ILE A 27 14.98 28.75 8.64
CA ILE A 27 15.51 28.07 9.83
C ILE A 27 16.53 27.04 9.38
N ASN A 28 17.80 27.21 9.76
CA ASN A 28 18.84 26.22 9.56
C ASN A 28 18.70 25.13 10.64
N ILE A 29 18.23 23.96 10.25
CA ILE A 29 18.11 22.79 11.13
C ILE A 29 19.30 21.87 10.87
N ASN A 30 20.19 21.74 11.87
CA ASN A 30 21.32 20.81 11.81
C ASN A 30 20.91 19.52 12.56
N LEU A 31 20.48 18.49 11.84
CA LEU A 31 20.00 17.23 12.39
C LEU A 31 21.01 16.11 12.18
N SER A 32 21.30 15.34 13.22
CA SER A 32 22.07 14.11 13.08
C SER A 32 21.21 12.99 12.48
N TYR A 33 21.83 12.10 11.71
CA TYR A 33 21.19 11.07 10.88
C TYR A 33 20.21 10.12 11.63
N HIS A 34 20.36 9.96 12.94
CA HIS A 34 19.52 9.06 13.75
C HIS A 34 18.11 9.59 14.09
N HIS A 35 17.85 10.87 13.92
CA HIS A 35 16.59 11.51 14.35
C HIS A 35 15.63 11.86 13.19
N CYS A 36 16.02 11.58 11.93
CA CYS A 36 15.19 11.91 10.77
C CYS A 36 13.82 11.22 10.75
N HIS A 37 13.71 10.02 11.31
CA HIS A 37 12.45 9.26 11.27
C HIS A 37 11.36 9.83 12.18
N GLU A 38 11.72 10.31 13.37
CA GLU A 38 10.78 10.90 14.33
C GLU A 38 10.31 12.28 13.86
N VAL A 39 11.23 13.08 13.32
CA VAL A 39 10.93 14.40 12.76
C VAL A 39 10.01 14.29 11.53
N LEU A 40 10.20 13.27 10.66
CA LEU A 40 9.31 12.98 9.54
C LEU A 40 7.90 12.66 10.00
N ASN A 41 7.74 11.83 11.01
CA ASN A 41 6.42 11.48 11.56
C ASN A 41 5.69 12.69 12.16
N ILE A 42 6.44 13.64 12.77
CA ILE A 42 5.88 14.86 13.32
C ILE A 42 5.48 15.83 12.22
N ILE A 43 6.30 15.95 11.17
CA ILE A 43 6.01 16.81 10.03
C ILE A 43 4.81 16.25 9.23
N GLU A 44 4.72 14.94 9.03
CA GLU A 44 3.55 14.30 8.41
C GLU A 44 2.28 14.54 9.23
N SER A 45 2.36 14.42 10.56
CA SER A 45 1.24 14.73 11.46
C SER A 45 0.83 16.21 11.37
N ALA A 46 1.79 17.12 11.24
CA ALA A 46 1.54 18.55 11.10
C ALA A 46 0.93 18.90 9.73
N ILE A 47 1.40 18.26 8.64
CA ILE A 47 0.85 18.43 7.28
C ILE A 47 -0.59 17.94 7.21
N ILE A 48 -0.92 16.82 7.84
CA ILE A 48 -2.28 16.29 7.93
C ILE A 48 -3.21 17.29 8.68
N SER A 49 -2.67 18.11 9.56
CA SER A 49 -3.41 19.15 10.29
C SER A 49 -3.67 20.44 9.48
N ILE A 50 -2.99 20.65 8.35
CA ILE A 50 -3.17 21.85 7.51
C ILE A 50 -4.46 21.71 6.69
N LYS A 51 -5.49 22.43 7.05
CA LYS A 51 -6.82 22.41 6.42
C LYS A 51 -6.93 23.09 5.05
N SER A 52 -5.85 23.64 4.49
CA SER A 52 -5.87 24.37 3.22
C SER A 52 -5.19 23.56 2.11
N THR A 53 -5.95 23.18 1.09
CA THR A 53 -5.46 22.45 -0.10
C THR A 53 -4.40 23.18 -0.90
N SER A 54 -4.30 24.52 -0.78
CA SER A 54 -3.30 25.34 -1.50
C SER A 54 -1.94 25.39 -0.78
N ALA A 55 -1.87 25.12 0.52
CA ALA A 55 -0.63 25.15 1.29
C ALA A 55 0.12 23.82 1.27
N ILE A 56 -0.57 22.70 1.00
CA ILE A 56 0.00 21.36 0.99
C ILE A 56 1.15 21.21 -0.03
N PRO A 57 1.03 21.61 -1.31
CA PRO A 57 2.12 21.52 -2.28
C PRO A 57 3.36 22.31 -1.88
N LEU A 58 3.18 23.51 -1.31
CA LEU A 58 4.28 24.37 -0.87
C LEU A 58 5.00 23.77 0.35
N ALA A 59 4.27 23.19 1.30
CA ALA A 59 4.84 22.52 2.45
C ALA A 59 5.65 21.28 2.03
N TYR A 60 5.16 20.49 1.07
CA TYR A 60 5.90 19.36 0.51
C TYR A 60 7.19 19.80 -0.21
N ILE A 61 7.15 20.89 -0.98
CA ILE A 61 8.33 21.44 -1.68
C ILE A 61 9.36 21.94 -0.65
N LEU A 62 8.94 22.60 0.43
CA LEU A 62 9.84 23.06 1.48
C LEU A 62 10.50 21.91 2.23
N ILE A 63 9.73 20.87 2.58
CA ILE A 63 10.21 19.67 3.28
C ILE A 63 11.18 18.89 2.39
N ALA A 64 10.89 18.74 1.10
CA ALA A 64 11.77 18.08 0.15
C ALA A 64 13.13 18.76 -0.02
N ASN A 65 13.21 20.06 0.21
CA ASN A 65 14.47 20.82 0.13
C ASN A 65 15.26 20.86 1.46
N ILE A 66 14.61 20.57 2.59
CA ILE A 66 15.23 20.65 3.92
C ILE A 66 15.72 19.30 4.42
N LEU A 67 15.05 18.22 4.02
CA LEU A 67 15.41 16.86 4.45
C LEU A 67 15.87 16.04 3.24
N PRO A 68 16.87 15.15 3.40
CA PRO A 68 17.13 14.11 2.41
C PRO A 68 15.99 13.07 2.47
N VAL A 69 14.79 13.52 2.09
CA VAL A 69 13.60 12.65 2.00
C VAL A 69 13.89 11.60 0.95
N LYS A 70 13.71 10.32 1.29
CA LYS A 70 13.76 9.27 0.28
C LYS A 70 12.81 9.66 -0.85
N PRO A 71 13.23 9.58 -2.12
CA PRO A 71 12.40 9.95 -3.29
C PRO A 71 11.02 9.30 -3.28
N ASP A 72 10.91 8.13 -2.66
CA ASP A 72 9.68 7.34 -2.56
C ASP A 72 8.54 8.04 -1.79
N LEU A 73 8.86 8.94 -0.83
CA LEU A 73 7.85 9.68 -0.05
C LEU A 73 7.19 10.82 -0.85
N LEU A 74 7.74 11.17 -2.00
CA LEU A 74 7.22 12.23 -2.87
C LEU A 74 6.52 11.71 -4.12
N LYS A 75 6.46 10.39 -4.31
CA LYS A 75 5.81 9.82 -5.48
C LYS A 75 4.30 10.07 -5.42
N VAL A 76 3.81 10.90 -6.34
CA VAL A 76 2.38 11.08 -6.59
C VAL A 76 1.96 10.08 -7.65
N TYR A 77 1.01 9.22 -7.31
CA TYR A 77 0.48 8.21 -8.21
C TYR A 77 -0.63 8.80 -9.08
N SER A 78 -0.56 8.53 -10.38
CA SER A 78 -1.65 8.84 -11.31
C SER A 78 -2.88 7.97 -11.04
N ASN A 79 -4.04 8.38 -11.54
CA ASN A 79 -5.27 7.57 -11.43
C ASN A 79 -5.09 6.17 -12.04
N ASP A 80 -4.31 6.04 -13.11
CA ASP A 80 -4.04 4.74 -13.74
C ASP A 80 -3.13 3.87 -12.90
N GLU A 81 -2.10 4.42 -12.27
CA GLU A 81 -1.28 3.69 -11.29
C GLU A 81 -2.11 3.25 -10.09
N ILE A 82 -3.02 4.10 -9.60
CA ILE A 82 -3.95 3.74 -8.52
C ILE A 82 -4.86 2.58 -8.92
N ARG A 83 -5.39 2.56 -10.16
CA ARG A 83 -6.16 1.41 -10.67
C ARG A 83 -5.34 0.13 -10.67
N GLN A 84 -4.07 0.20 -11.07
CA GLN A 84 -3.15 -0.95 -11.03
C GLN A 84 -2.89 -1.44 -9.59
N ILE A 85 -2.66 -0.52 -8.65
CA ILE A 85 -2.50 -0.84 -7.22
C ILE A 85 -3.76 -1.52 -6.68
N LEU A 86 -4.93 -0.97 -6.99
CA LEU A 86 -6.21 -1.55 -6.60
C LEU A 86 -6.45 -2.91 -7.24
N PHE A 87 -6.05 -3.10 -8.50
CA PHE A 87 -6.14 -4.38 -9.19
C PHE A 87 -5.27 -5.45 -8.53
N GLY A 88 -4.00 -5.14 -8.28
CA GLY A 88 -3.08 -6.04 -7.56
C GLY A 88 -3.58 -6.36 -6.15
N SER A 89 -4.11 -5.36 -5.44
CA SER A 89 -4.71 -5.57 -4.12
C SER A 89 -6.02 -6.37 -4.20
N GLY A 90 -6.78 -6.22 -5.27
CA GLY A 90 -7.97 -7.03 -5.54
C GLY A 90 -7.65 -8.51 -5.75
N LEU A 91 -6.51 -8.84 -6.34
CA LEU A 91 -6.02 -10.22 -6.42
C LEU A 91 -5.51 -10.74 -5.06
N GLY A 92 -5.02 -9.83 -4.21
CA GLY A 92 -4.50 -10.14 -2.87
C GLY A 92 -5.51 -9.92 -1.74
N ASP A 93 -5.03 -9.32 -0.63
CA ASP A 93 -5.77 -9.10 0.62
C ASP A 93 -6.85 -7.99 0.53
N GLY A 94 -6.91 -7.25 -0.59
CA GLY A 94 -7.86 -6.17 -0.79
C GLY A 94 -9.29 -6.67 -0.98
N ASN A 95 -10.24 -5.97 -0.38
CA ASN A 95 -11.66 -6.26 -0.51
C ASN A 95 -12.45 -5.01 -0.90
N PHE A 96 -13.31 -5.14 -1.89
CA PHE A 96 -14.23 -4.09 -2.30
C PHE A 96 -15.62 -4.40 -1.79
N GLU A 97 -16.28 -3.41 -1.23
CA GLU A 97 -17.59 -3.55 -0.61
C GLU A 97 -18.55 -2.53 -1.20
N MET A 98 -19.70 -2.99 -1.69
CA MET A 98 -20.83 -2.13 -2.06
C MET A 98 -21.70 -1.92 -0.83
N PRO A 99 -21.76 -0.70 -0.24
CA PRO A 99 -22.62 -0.46 0.90
C PRO A 99 -24.10 -0.69 0.53
N PRO A 100 -24.96 -1.23 1.44
CA PRO A 100 -26.33 -1.63 1.12
C PRO A 100 -27.23 -0.54 0.51
N ARG A 101 -26.94 0.74 0.79
CA ARG A 101 -27.64 1.90 0.25
C ARG A 101 -26.72 2.83 -0.53
N GLY A 102 -25.49 2.39 -0.81
CA GLY A 102 -24.48 3.18 -1.50
C GLY A 102 -24.61 3.08 -3.02
N LYS A 103 -24.26 4.17 -3.71
CA LYS A 103 -24.12 4.18 -5.17
C LYS A 103 -22.73 3.74 -5.63
N ASN A 104 -21.74 3.85 -4.75
CA ASN A 104 -20.35 3.54 -5.03
C ASN A 104 -19.79 2.52 -4.04
N ALA A 105 -18.89 1.68 -4.52
CA ALA A 105 -18.10 0.78 -3.69
C ALA A 105 -17.02 1.54 -2.92
N ARG A 106 -16.52 0.91 -1.87
CA ARG A 106 -15.35 1.34 -1.10
C ARG A 106 -14.32 0.22 -1.02
N PHE A 107 -13.07 0.59 -0.82
CA PHE A 107 -11.98 -0.35 -0.64
C PHE A 107 -11.70 -0.55 0.86
N ASN A 108 -11.52 -1.79 1.26
CA ASN A 108 -11.14 -2.19 2.61
C ASN A 108 -9.83 -2.97 2.52
N PHE A 109 -8.91 -2.67 3.43
CA PHE A 109 -7.63 -3.37 3.52
C PHE A 109 -7.26 -3.63 4.96
N SER A 110 -6.76 -4.83 5.23
CA SER A 110 -6.33 -5.24 6.57
C SER A 110 -5.07 -6.08 6.48
N GLN A 111 -4.12 -5.79 7.37
CA GLN A 111 -2.85 -6.52 7.42
C GLN A 111 -2.36 -6.72 8.86
N SER A 112 -1.59 -7.80 9.09
CA SER A 112 -0.88 -7.99 10.34
C SER A 112 0.08 -6.83 10.60
N ILE A 113 0.21 -6.40 11.86
CA ILE A 113 1.16 -5.37 12.28
C ILE A 113 2.62 -5.69 11.89
N LYS A 114 2.93 -6.97 11.64
CA LYS A 114 4.24 -7.39 11.13
C LYS A 114 4.60 -6.72 9.79
N PHE A 115 3.59 -6.34 9.03
CA PHE A 115 3.73 -5.72 7.70
C PHE A 115 3.34 -4.24 7.73
N GLN A 116 3.50 -3.60 8.90
CA GLN A 116 3.13 -2.21 9.12
C GLN A 116 3.75 -1.26 8.09
N GLY A 117 5.01 -1.47 7.68
CA GLY A 117 5.67 -0.61 6.70
C GLY A 117 4.90 -0.54 5.37
N TYR A 118 4.57 -1.67 4.79
CA TYR A 118 3.77 -1.74 3.56
C TYR A 118 2.34 -1.22 3.76
N PHE A 119 1.71 -1.55 4.90
CA PHE A 119 0.37 -1.04 5.22
C PHE A 119 0.34 0.49 5.25
N LEU A 120 1.31 1.12 5.88
CA LEU A 120 1.42 2.59 5.98
C LEU A 120 1.72 3.23 4.63
N GLU A 121 2.54 2.59 3.77
CA GLU A 121 2.75 3.05 2.39
C GLU A 121 1.43 3.08 1.63
N LEU A 122 0.67 1.98 1.62
CA LEU A 122 -0.61 1.92 0.92
C LEU A 122 -1.62 2.92 1.48
N TYR A 123 -1.66 3.09 2.81
CA TYR A 123 -2.48 4.10 3.47
C TYR A 123 -2.08 5.52 3.04
N SER A 124 -0.78 5.81 2.95
CA SER A 124 -0.25 7.10 2.50
C SER A 124 -0.63 7.40 1.04
N ILE A 125 -0.47 6.43 0.14
CA ILE A 125 -0.88 6.55 -1.27
C ILE A 125 -2.36 6.97 -1.36
N PHE A 126 -3.24 6.32 -0.62
CA PHE A 126 -4.68 6.59 -0.65
C PHE A 126 -5.06 7.87 0.09
N THR A 127 -4.26 8.30 1.07
CA THR A 127 -4.41 9.62 1.71
C THR A 127 -4.08 10.74 0.73
N GLN A 128 -2.98 10.63 -0.01
CA GLN A 128 -2.60 11.58 -1.05
C GLN A 128 -3.65 11.68 -2.16
N ALA A 129 -4.27 10.57 -2.52
CA ALA A 129 -5.38 10.51 -3.47
C ALA A 129 -6.71 11.04 -2.90
N SER A 130 -6.75 11.53 -1.67
CA SER A 130 -7.95 12.03 -0.99
C SER A 130 -9.08 10.99 -0.85
N PHE A 131 -8.72 9.72 -0.68
CA PHE A 131 -9.69 8.61 -0.55
C PHE A 131 -10.22 8.43 0.87
N PHE A 132 -9.78 9.24 1.83
CA PHE A 132 -10.28 9.24 3.20
C PHE A 132 -10.98 10.54 3.55
N SER A 133 -11.95 10.48 4.46
CA SER A 133 -12.45 11.71 5.09
C SER A 133 -11.41 12.23 6.09
N LEU A 134 -11.46 13.53 6.39
CA LEU A 134 -10.53 14.19 7.32
C LEU A 134 -10.48 13.56 8.74
N MET A 135 -11.47 12.73 9.08
CA MET A 135 -11.59 12.07 10.38
C MET A 135 -11.33 10.55 10.32
N ASN A 136 -11.07 9.99 9.14
CA ASN A 136 -10.84 8.55 9.00
C ASN A 136 -9.37 8.23 9.14
N ASN A 137 -9.01 7.70 10.29
CA ASN A 137 -7.71 7.05 10.52
C ASN A 137 -7.85 5.54 10.32
N PHE A 138 -6.73 4.86 10.09
CA PHE A 138 -6.71 3.41 10.19
C PHE A 138 -6.97 2.97 11.63
N ARG A 139 -7.44 1.72 11.79
CA ARG A 139 -7.77 1.12 13.07
C ARG A 139 -6.79 0.00 13.39
N THR A 140 -6.54 -0.19 14.68
CA THR A 140 -5.74 -1.31 15.18
C THR A 140 -6.65 -2.23 15.99
N TYR A 141 -6.62 -3.53 15.69
CA TYR A 141 -7.36 -4.55 16.40
C TYR A 141 -6.39 -5.57 16.97
N ALA A 142 -6.58 -5.93 18.23
CA ALA A 142 -5.89 -7.07 18.84
C ALA A 142 -6.92 -8.16 19.14
N TYR A 143 -6.61 -9.42 18.78
CA TYR A 143 -7.45 -10.55 19.12
C TYR A 143 -6.61 -11.74 19.61
N LEU A 144 -7.18 -12.49 20.53
CA LEU A 144 -6.59 -13.72 21.05
C LEU A 144 -7.01 -14.90 20.15
N ASP A 145 -6.05 -15.54 19.50
CA ASP A 145 -6.29 -16.83 18.83
C ASP A 145 -6.41 -17.92 19.89
N LYS A 146 -7.63 -18.38 20.13
CA LYS A 146 -7.93 -19.40 21.13
C LYS A 146 -7.22 -20.74 20.88
N ARG A 147 -6.89 -21.04 19.61
CA ARG A 147 -6.20 -22.27 19.22
C ARG A 147 -4.72 -22.25 19.59
N THR A 148 -4.08 -21.07 19.51
CA THR A 148 -2.62 -20.94 19.74
C THR A 148 -2.28 -20.21 21.04
N GLY A 149 -3.27 -19.59 21.71
CA GLY A 149 -3.07 -18.74 22.88
C GLY A 149 -2.30 -17.44 22.59
N LYS A 150 -2.09 -17.10 21.31
CA LYS A 150 -1.32 -15.90 20.89
C LYS A 150 -2.23 -14.74 20.58
N ILE A 151 -1.78 -13.53 20.96
CA ILE A 151 -2.43 -12.29 20.57
C ILE A 151 -1.87 -11.87 19.20
N TYR A 152 -2.76 -11.62 18.26
CA TYR A 152 -2.47 -11.07 16.94
C TYR A 152 -3.00 -9.66 16.84
N THR A 153 -2.19 -8.76 16.29
CA THR A 153 -2.58 -7.38 16.04
C THR A 153 -2.69 -7.14 14.54
N THR A 154 -3.80 -6.56 14.13
CA THR A 154 -4.13 -6.25 12.74
C THR A 154 -4.40 -4.77 12.57
N LEU A 155 -3.82 -4.18 11.54
CA LEU A 155 -4.09 -2.84 11.07
C LEU A 155 -5.17 -2.90 9.99
N SER A 156 -6.10 -1.95 9.95
CA SER A 156 -7.18 -1.93 8.96
C SER A 156 -7.61 -0.51 8.63
N PHE A 157 -7.90 -0.26 7.35
CA PHE A 157 -8.55 0.97 6.91
C PHE A 157 -9.69 0.70 5.93
N LYS A 158 -10.59 1.68 5.82
CA LYS A 158 -11.67 1.72 4.84
C LYS A 158 -11.68 3.09 4.17
N THR A 159 -11.79 3.11 2.84
CA THR A 159 -11.88 4.35 2.08
C THR A 159 -13.31 4.93 2.07
N LEU A 160 -13.45 6.13 1.54
CA LEU A 160 -14.73 6.65 1.08
C LEU A 160 -15.29 5.74 -0.03
N ALA A 161 -16.62 5.81 -0.24
CA ALA A 161 -17.26 5.13 -1.37
C ALA A 161 -17.18 6.05 -2.60
N LEU A 162 -16.36 5.68 -3.59
CA LEU A 162 -16.01 6.50 -4.74
C LEU A 162 -16.15 5.74 -6.06
N PRO A 163 -16.37 6.44 -7.20
CA PRO A 163 -16.52 5.80 -8.52
C PRO A 163 -15.36 4.88 -8.90
N ILE A 164 -14.11 5.26 -8.62
CA ILE A 164 -12.92 4.44 -8.92
C ILE A 164 -12.98 3.05 -8.27
N PHE A 165 -13.50 2.95 -7.05
CA PHE A 165 -13.67 1.65 -6.38
C PHE A 165 -14.84 0.87 -6.96
N THR A 166 -15.86 1.56 -7.50
CA THR A 166 -16.97 0.93 -8.20
C THR A 166 -16.52 0.31 -9.52
N GLU A 167 -15.66 0.99 -10.27
CA GLU A 167 -15.02 0.45 -11.48
C GLU A 167 -14.33 -0.88 -11.17
N ILE A 168 -13.47 -0.90 -10.15
CA ILE A 168 -12.74 -2.11 -9.75
C ILE A 168 -13.68 -3.18 -9.17
N TYR A 169 -14.67 -2.79 -8.36
CA TYR A 169 -15.68 -3.72 -7.86
C TYR A 169 -16.38 -4.45 -9.00
N ASN A 170 -16.82 -3.74 -10.03
CA ASN A 170 -17.58 -4.32 -11.15
C ASN A 170 -16.78 -5.34 -11.97
N ILE A 171 -15.45 -5.25 -12.00
CA ILE A 171 -14.62 -6.24 -12.70
C ILE A 171 -14.24 -7.43 -11.80
N PHE A 172 -14.24 -7.25 -10.47
CA PHE A 172 -13.88 -8.31 -9.52
C PHE A 172 -15.06 -9.06 -8.93
N TYR A 173 -16.30 -8.54 -9.05
CA TYR A 173 -17.46 -9.16 -8.40
C TYR A 173 -18.60 -9.37 -9.37
N ILE A 174 -19.12 -10.61 -9.39
CA ILE A 174 -20.37 -10.99 -10.08
C ILE A 174 -21.31 -11.53 -9.01
N ASN A 175 -22.49 -10.95 -8.89
CA ASN A 175 -23.48 -11.33 -7.89
C ASN A 175 -22.91 -11.37 -6.45
N ASN A 176 -22.08 -10.38 -6.10
CA ASN A 176 -21.35 -10.28 -4.82
C ASN A 176 -20.32 -11.40 -4.56
N VAL A 177 -20.02 -12.23 -5.55
CA VAL A 177 -18.97 -13.25 -5.49
C VAL A 177 -17.72 -12.71 -6.15
N LYS A 178 -16.59 -12.74 -5.44
CA LYS A 178 -15.29 -12.30 -5.97
C LYS A 178 -14.78 -13.30 -7.01
N ILE A 179 -14.39 -12.77 -8.15
CA ILE A 179 -13.82 -13.53 -9.27
C ILE A 179 -12.50 -12.91 -9.71
N VAL A 180 -11.72 -13.62 -10.51
CA VAL A 180 -10.61 -13.02 -11.26
C VAL A 180 -11.17 -12.31 -12.50
N PRO A 181 -10.85 -11.01 -12.71
CA PRO A 181 -11.32 -10.26 -13.88
C PRO A 181 -11.01 -10.97 -15.19
N LEU A 182 -11.92 -10.85 -16.18
CA LEU A 182 -11.68 -11.40 -17.51
C LEU A 182 -10.55 -10.69 -18.23
N ASP A 183 -10.54 -9.37 -18.17
CA ASP A 183 -9.43 -8.55 -18.66
C ASP A 183 -8.36 -8.42 -17.55
N LEU A 184 -7.16 -8.87 -17.88
CA LEU A 184 -5.99 -8.83 -17.02
C LEU A 184 -4.99 -7.70 -17.39
N SER A 185 -5.36 -6.79 -18.28
CA SER A 185 -4.48 -5.71 -18.77
C SER A 185 -3.96 -4.81 -17.62
N LEU A 186 -4.74 -4.67 -16.54
CA LEU A 186 -4.31 -3.95 -15.33
C LEU A 186 -3.34 -4.74 -14.44
N LEU A 187 -3.07 -6.02 -14.73
CA LEU A 187 -2.04 -6.80 -14.04
C LEU A 187 -0.64 -6.43 -14.58
N THR A 188 -0.27 -5.18 -14.41
CA THR A 188 1.04 -4.60 -14.75
C THR A 188 2.11 -5.00 -13.72
N PRO A 189 3.41 -4.69 -13.92
CA PRO A 189 4.44 -4.90 -12.91
C PRO A 189 4.12 -4.24 -11.57
N LEU A 190 3.50 -3.05 -11.55
CA LEU A 190 3.05 -2.38 -10.33
C LEU A 190 1.94 -3.18 -9.63
N ALA A 191 0.92 -3.62 -10.36
CA ALA A 191 -0.14 -4.46 -9.82
C ALA A 191 0.39 -5.80 -9.29
N LEU A 192 1.29 -6.43 -10.05
CA LEU A 192 1.93 -7.69 -9.65
C LEU A 192 2.76 -7.52 -8.37
N ALA A 193 3.46 -6.40 -8.22
CA ALA A 193 4.20 -6.09 -7.00
C ALA A 193 3.28 -6.01 -5.77
N HIS A 194 2.15 -5.29 -5.88
CA HIS A 194 1.17 -5.22 -4.79
C HIS A 194 0.55 -6.58 -4.46
N TRP A 195 0.25 -7.40 -5.46
CA TRP A 195 -0.21 -8.77 -5.23
C TRP A 195 0.86 -9.63 -4.54
N ILE A 196 2.13 -9.55 -4.97
CA ILE A 196 3.24 -10.26 -4.32
C ILE A 196 3.42 -9.81 -2.86
N MET A 197 3.36 -8.50 -2.59
CA MET A 197 3.50 -7.99 -1.23
C MET A 197 2.40 -8.50 -0.29
N GLN A 198 1.22 -8.78 -0.80
CA GLN A 198 0.10 -9.32 -0.05
C GLN A 198 0.16 -10.84 0.05
N ASP A 199 0.08 -11.55 -1.04
CA ASP A 199 -0.10 -13.02 -1.11
C ASP A 199 1.16 -13.81 -1.53
N GLY A 200 2.25 -13.12 -1.88
CA GLY A 200 3.49 -13.78 -2.29
C GLY A 200 4.27 -14.36 -1.11
N GLY A 201 4.96 -15.45 -1.37
CA GLY A 201 5.87 -16.08 -0.43
C GLY A 201 7.03 -16.76 -1.12
N LYS A 202 8.21 -16.76 -0.49
CA LYS A 202 9.38 -17.51 -0.96
C LYS A 202 9.12 -19.03 -0.83
N SER A 203 9.37 -19.77 -1.90
CA SER A 203 9.21 -21.23 -1.92
C SER A 203 10.22 -21.88 -2.87
N SER A 204 10.98 -22.85 -2.40
CA SER A 204 11.90 -23.67 -3.22
C SER A 204 12.78 -22.86 -4.19
N GLY A 205 13.29 -21.73 -3.73
CA GLY A 205 14.10 -20.80 -4.54
C GLY A 205 13.31 -19.91 -5.50
N GLY A 206 12.03 -20.17 -5.72
CA GLY A 206 11.08 -19.37 -6.48
C GLY A 206 10.12 -18.62 -5.59
N LEU A 207 9.00 -18.17 -6.19
CA LEU A 207 7.93 -17.45 -5.51
C LEU A 207 6.60 -18.19 -5.69
N ILE A 208 5.83 -18.30 -4.61
CA ILE A 208 4.47 -18.81 -4.64
C ILE A 208 3.49 -17.69 -4.36
N LEU A 209 2.40 -17.61 -5.12
CA LEU A 209 1.25 -16.75 -4.88
C LEU A 209 0.11 -17.60 -4.36
N ALA A 210 -0.47 -17.19 -3.23
CA ALA A 210 -1.66 -17.84 -2.69
C ALA A 210 -2.88 -17.44 -3.54
N THR A 211 -3.53 -18.42 -4.13
CA THR A 211 -4.72 -18.26 -4.97
C THR A 211 -5.84 -19.19 -4.51
N ASP A 212 -5.79 -19.59 -3.23
CA ASP A 212 -6.72 -20.52 -2.62
C ASP A 212 -8.20 -20.04 -2.65
N SER A 213 -8.42 -18.74 -2.82
CA SER A 213 -9.76 -18.13 -2.93
C SER A 213 -10.35 -18.12 -4.34
N PHE A 214 -9.56 -18.47 -5.37
CA PHE A 214 -10.00 -18.49 -6.76
C PHE A 214 -10.28 -19.92 -7.25
N ASN A 215 -11.16 -20.05 -8.24
CA ASN A 215 -11.38 -21.34 -8.87
C ASN A 215 -10.17 -21.76 -9.72
N HIS A 216 -10.11 -23.04 -10.08
CA HIS A 216 -8.97 -23.60 -10.81
C HIS A 216 -8.77 -23.00 -12.20
N LEU A 217 -9.86 -22.66 -12.92
CA LEU A 217 -9.80 -22.05 -14.24
C LEU A 217 -9.22 -20.63 -14.17
N ASP A 218 -9.65 -19.86 -13.18
CA ASP A 218 -9.15 -18.51 -12.96
C ASP A 218 -7.67 -18.52 -12.55
N THR A 219 -7.28 -19.44 -11.66
CA THR A 219 -5.87 -19.62 -11.28
C THR A 219 -5.00 -19.99 -12.48
N GLN A 220 -5.49 -20.88 -13.36
CA GLN A 220 -4.76 -21.25 -14.57
C GLN A 220 -4.67 -20.09 -15.56
N ARG A 221 -5.73 -19.27 -15.68
CA ARG A 221 -5.75 -18.08 -16.54
C ARG A 221 -4.75 -17.02 -16.07
N LEU A 222 -4.64 -16.79 -14.74
CA LEU A 222 -3.62 -15.92 -14.15
C LEU A 222 -2.21 -16.45 -14.42
N ALA A 223 -1.98 -17.76 -14.24
CA ALA A 223 -0.69 -18.39 -14.50
C ALA A 223 -0.28 -18.24 -15.97
N ASN A 224 -1.20 -18.48 -16.89
CA ASN A 224 -0.97 -18.33 -18.34
C ASN A 224 -0.67 -16.86 -18.70
N TYR A 225 -1.37 -15.90 -18.08
CA TYR A 225 -1.10 -14.49 -18.30
C TYR A 225 0.33 -14.11 -17.86
N LEU A 226 0.75 -14.53 -16.68
CA LEU A 226 2.12 -14.27 -16.19
C LEU A 226 3.18 -14.90 -17.09
N ALA A 227 2.92 -16.12 -17.58
CA ALA A 227 3.82 -16.81 -18.52
C ALA A 227 3.91 -16.08 -19.87
N ASN A 228 2.76 -15.78 -20.47
CA ASN A 228 2.71 -15.23 -21.83
C ASN A 228 3.13 -13.76 -21.89
N THR A 229 2.72 -12.94 -20.90
CA THR A 229 2.99 -11.50 -20.89
C THR A 229 4.38 -11.18 -20.41
N TYR A 230 4.86 -11.91 -19.39
CA TYR A 230 6.14 -11.62 -18.75
C TYR A 230 7.22 -12.67 -19.00
N GLY A 231 6.94 -13.70 -19.82
CA GLY A 231 7.92 -14.75 -20.12
C GLY A 231 8.35 -15.58 -18.90
N LEU A 232 7.57 -15.59 -17.82
CA LEU A 232 7.92 -16.29 -16.59
C LEU A 232 7.61 -17.79 -16.73
N LYS A 233 8.46 -18.64 -16.17
CA LYS A 233 8.17 -20.06 -16.01
C LYS A 233 7.25 -20.25 -14.81
N VAL A 234 5.98 -20.55 -15.08
CA VAL A 234 4.91 -20.65 -14.09
C VAL A 234 4.32 -22.04 -14.09
N THR A 235 4.03 -22.58 -12.90
CA THR A 235 3.26 -23.82 -12.72
C THR A 235 2.16 -23.60 -11.69
N THR A 236 1.18 -24.50 -11.65
CA THR A 236 0.03 -24.42 -10.74
C THR A 236 -0.04 -25.65 -9.82
N PRO A 237 0.87 -25.76 -8.82
CA PRO A 237 0.83 -26.87 -7.88
C PRO A 237 -0.43 -26.83 -7.02
N LYS A 238 -0.93 -28.03 -6.64
CA LYS A 238 -2.03 -28.14 -5.69
C LYS A 238 -1.53 -27.93 -4.25
N SER A 239 -2.30 -27.17 -3.49
CA SER A 239 -2.14 -27.08 -2.04
C SER A 239 -2.55 -28.41 -1.36
N THR A 240 -2.27 -28.55 -0.07
CA THR A 240 -2.73 -29.71 0.73
C THR A 240 -4.26 -29.84 0.77
N LYS A 241 -4.99 -28.77 0.52
CA LYS A 241 -6.46 -28.73 0.46
C LYS A 241 -7.01 -28.99 -0.94
N GLY A 242 -6.15 -29.09 -1.96
CA GLY A 242 -6.53 -29.33 -3.35
C GLY A 242 -6.66 -28.07 -4.19
N ASP A 243 -6.60 -26.87 -3.59
CA ASP A 243 -6.65 -25.60 -4.33
C ASP A 243 -5.37 -25.42 -5.15
N LEU A 244 -5.47 -24.78 -6.30
CA LEU A 244 -4.30 -24.43 -7.10
C LEU A 244 -3.63 -23.16 -6.53
N ARG A 245 -2.30 -23.16 -6.54
CA ARG A 245 -1.47 -21.97 -6.28
C ARG A 245 -0.62 -21.68 -7.50
N ILE A 246 -0.18 -20.45 -7.65
CA ILE A 246 0.73 -20.07 -8.73
C ILE A 246 2.14 -20.13 -8.20
N TYR A 247 3.00 -20.93 -8.84
CA TYR A 247 4.42 -21.00 -8.51
C TYR A 247 5.25 -20.46 -9.68
N ILE A 248 6.03 -19.42 -9.42
CA ILE A 248 7.01 -18.84 -10.33
C ILE A 248 8.35 -19.49 -10.05
N SER A 249 8.92 -20.14 -11.07
CA SER A 249 10.14 -20.94 -10.95
C SER A 249 11.35 -20.11 -10.50
N ALA A 250 12.26 -20.74 -9.76
CA ALA A 250 13.55 -20.18 -9.36
C ALA A 250 14.33 -19.62 -10.55
N THR A 251 14.24 -20.24 -11.73
CA THR A 251 14.90 -19.79 -12.96
C THR A 251 14.35 -18.47 -13.50
N SER A 252 13.13 -18.09 -13.14
CA SER A 252 12.50 -16.82 -13.55
C SER A 252 12.63 -15.70 -12.52
N MET A 253 13.25 -15.97 -11.35
CA MET A 253 13.32 -14.96 -10.28
C MET A 253 14.12 -13.72 -10.65
N THR A 254 15.17 -13.85 -11.45
CA THR A 254 15.94 -12.68 -11.96
C THR A 254 15.04 -11.77 -12.79
N GLN A 255 14.27 -12.36 -13.70
CA GLN A 255 13.33 -11.62 -14.56
C GLN A 255 12.18 -11.03 -13.73
N LEU A 256 11.59 -11.80 -12.80
CA LEU A 256 10.55 -11.29 -11.92
C LEU A 256 11.04 -10.09 -11.12
N ARG A 257 12.24 -10.18 -10.53
CA ARG A 257 12.85 -9.07 -9.77
C ARG A 257 13.04 -7.83 -10.63
N SER A 258 13.51 -7.96 -11.86
CA SER A 258 13.69 -6.80 -12.76
C SER A 258 12.36 -6.10 -13.09
N LEU A 259 11.26 -6.83 -13.08
CA LEU A 259 9.92 -6.28 -13.33
C LEU A 259 9.35 -5.54 -12.10
N VAL A 260 9.48 -6.14 -10.91
CA VAL A 260 8.68 -5.69 -9.76
C VAL A 260 9.47 -4.98 -8.67
N LEU A 261 10.80 -5.10 -8.62
CA LEU A 261 11.63 -4.62 -7.50
C LEU A 261 11.46 -3.13 -7.21
N VAL A 262 11.31 -2.32 -8.24
CA VAL A 262 11.13 -0.85 -8.12
C VAL A 262 9.79 -0.47 -7.48
N HIS A 263 8.85 -1.42 -7.40
CA HIS A 263 7.51 -1.25 -6.84
C HIS A 263 7.33 -1.98 -5.50
N ILE A 264 8.35 -2.73 -5.04
CA ILE A 264 8.26 -3.48 -3.78
C ILE A 264 8.71 -2.60 -2.62
N HIS A 265 7.86 -2.46 -1.62
CA HIS A 265 8.23 -1.79 -0.37
C HIS A 265 9.41 -2.50 0.30
N SER A 266 10.36 -1.74 0.86
CA SER A 266 11.62 -2.27 1.44
C SER A 266 11.39 -3.37 2.48
N SER A 267 10.34 -3.28 3.29
CA SER A 267 9.99 -4.31 4.28
C SER A 267 9.48 -5.62 3.68
N MET A 268 9.17 -5.66 2.36
CA MET A 268 8.63 -6.83 1.65
C MET A 268 9.61 -7.48 0.67
N ILE A 269 10.81 -6.93 0.53
CA ILE A 269 11.86 -7.44 -0.39
C ILE A 269 12.19 -8.91 -0.13
N TYR A 270 12.14 -9.35 1.13
CA TYR A 270 12.37 -10.74 1.51
C TYR A 270 11.47 -11.75 0.77
N LYS A 271 10.27 -11.33 0.33
CA LYS A 271 9.36 -12.18 -0.46
C LYS A 271 9.95 -12.55 -1.81
N LEU A 272 10.82 -11.70 -2.35
CA LEU A 272 11.56 -11.97 -3.58
C LEU A 272 12.84 -12.80 -3.34
N GLY A 273 13.14 -13.19 -2.11
CA GLY A 273 14.34 -13.95 -1.76
C GLY A 273 15.63 -13.12 -1.77
N LEU A 274 15.49 -11.82 -1.51
CA LEU A 274 16.56 -10.85 -1.33
C LEU A 274 16.72 -10.50 0.14
#